data_dc44f2cacd3a314194d25676c4f7a2de
#
_entry.id   dc44f2cacd3a314194d25676c4f7a2de
#
_cell.length_a   1.000
_cell.length_b   1.000
_cell.length_c   1.000
_cell.angle_alpha   90.00
_cell.angle_beta   90.00
_cell.angle_gamma   90.00
#
_symmetry.space_group_name_H-M   'P 1'
#
loop_
_entity.id
_entity.type
_entity.pdbx_description
1 polymer ?
#
loop_
_entity_poly.entity_id
_entity_poly.type
_entity_poly.pdbx_seq_one_letter_code
_entity_poly.pdbx_strand_id
1 'polypeptide(L)'
;YILIGPDLSHEGVNPEFEEDQNLLRAWRQTVYAEGIRIRVGRWKIKGSPLVMLVDFSSLIPRKDEILAKLWEDYHVDSLSGQWDYIEPVLFGYAAGTVIASYVKNFCTSTEKVVAHFHEWMAAAGGLYLRRYAPYVATAFTTHATVMGRCIAGNRLPLYNDLSKFNADEL
;
A
#
# COMPACT_ATOMS: atom_id res chain seq x y z
N TYR A 1 -2.58 7.59 -14.35
CA TYR A 1 -2.42 6.86 -13.08
C TYR A 1 -0.96 6.82 -12.65
N ILE A 2 -0.73 6.68 -11.35
CA ILE A 2 0.59 6.53 -10.73
C ILE A 2 0.60 5.17 -10.02
N LEU A 3 1.66 4.40 -10.22
CA LEU A 3 1.87 3.15 -9.48
C LEU A 3 2.71 3.45 -8.23
N ILE A 4 2.34 2.85 -7.11
CA ILE A 4 3.10 2.96 -5.85
C ILE A 4 3.41 1.56 -5.37
N GLY A 5 4.69 1.28 -5.13
CA GLY A 5 5.16 -0.01 -4.66
C GLY A 5 6.28 0.14 -3.62
N PRO A 6 6.61 -0.93 -2.88
CA PRO A 6 7.76 -0.92 -1.99
C PRO A 6 9.06 -0.87 -2.79
N ASP A 7 10.08 -0.17 -2.28
CA ASP A 7 11.43 -0.22 -2.83
C ASP A 7 12.14 -1.47 -2.26
N LEU A 8 12.05 -2.56 -3.00
CA LEU A 8 12.69 -3.85 -2.68
C LEU A 8 13.98 -4.07 -3.49
N SER A 9 14.50 -3.01 -4.12
CA SER A 9 15.70 -3.12 -4.94
C SER A 9 16.94 -3.33 -4.09
N HIS A 10 17.69 -4.38 -4.41
CA HIS A 10 19.03 -4.59 -3.84
C HIS A 10 19.98 -3.49 -4.35
N GLU A 11 20.63 -2.79 -3.42
CA GLU A 11 21.59 -1.70 -3.71
C GLU A 11 21.02 -0.60 -4.63
N GLY A 12 19.69 -0.43 -4.65
CA GLY A 12 19.03 0.57 -5.49
C GLY A 12 18.96 0.23 -6.97
N VAL A 13 19.33 -0.98 -7.37
CA VAL A 13 19.30 -1.42 -8.78
C VAL A 13 18.00 -2.18 -9.06
N ASN A 14 17.23 -1.66 -10.00
CA ASN A 14 16.09 -2.38 -10.59
C ASN A 14 16.12 -2.18 -12.10
N PRO A 15 16.38 -3.24 -12.90
CA PRO A 15 16.56 -3.12 -14.34
C PRO A 15 15.30 -2.66 -15.09
N GLU A 16 14.13 -2.93 -14.52
CA GLU A 16 12.84 -2.54 -15.10
C GLU A 16 12.40 -1.13 -14.71
N PHE A 17 13.12 -0.47 -13.81
CA PHE A 17 12.79 0.87 -13.32
C PHE A 17 13.82 1.89 -13.78
N GLU A 18 13.35 2.93 -14.45
CA GLU A 18 14.16 4.09 -14.85
C GLU A 18 13.85 5.25 -13.93
N GLU A 19 14.77 5.50 -12.99
CA GLU A 19 14.63 6.61 -12.05
C GLU A 19 14.91 7.95 -12.72
N ASP A 20 14.05 8.94 -12.44
CA ASP A 20 14.29 10.35 -12.74
C ASP A 20 14.54 11.12 -11.44
N GLN A 21 15.78 11.47 -11.19
CA GLN A 21 16.18 12.16 -9.97
C GLN A 21 15.66 13.61 -9.89
N ASN A 22 15.27 14.20 -11.01
CA ASN A 22 14.75 15.57 -11.07
C ASN A 22 13.23 15.61 -10.90
N LEU A 23 12.54 14.51 -11.22
CA LEU A 23 11.09 14.44 -11.15
C LEU A 23 10.61 14.55 -9.70
N LEU A 24 9.77 15.55 -9.44
CA LEU A 24 9.20 15.84 -8.10
C LEU A 24 10.26 16.06 -7.00
N ARG A 25 11.46 16.52 -7.37
CA ARG A 25 12.62 16.60 -6.47
C ARG A 25 12.33 17.36 -5.17
N ALA A 26 11.73 18.55 -5.25
CA ALA A 26 11.44 19.37 -4.07
C ALA A 26 10.46 18.67 -3.12
N TRP A 27 9.41 18.06 -3.67
CA TRP A 27 8.45 17.29 -2.87
C TRP A 27 9.05 16.03 -2.26
N ARG A 28 9.91 15.31 -3.00
CA ARG A 28 10.64 14.14 -2.45
C ARG A 28 11.47 14.52 -1.23
N GLN A 29 12.08 15.70 -1.23
CA GLN A 29 12.81 16.22 -0.07
C GLN A 29 11.90 16.51 1.12
N THR A 30 10.68 16.99 0.89
CA THR A 30 9.68 17.19 1.96
C THR A 30 9.26 15.87 2.57
N VAL A 31 8.94 14.87 1.76
CA VAL A 31 8.56 13.54 2.24
C VAL A 31 9.72 12.85 2.97
N TYR A 32 10.95 13.05 2.49
CA TYR A 32 12.14 12.57 3.18
C TYR A 32 12.32 13.19 4.58
N ALA A 33 12.00 14.46 4.74
CA ALA A 33 12.02 15.12 6.05
C ALA A 33 10.98 14.55 7.01
N GLU A 34 9.89 13.94 6.49
CA GLU A 34 8.90 13.17 7.26
C GLU A 34 9.34 11.72 7.54
N GLY A 35 10.54 11.35 7.10
CA GLY A 35 11.15 10.04 7.34
C GLY A 35 10.90 8.99 6.27
N ILE A 36 10.26 9.32 5.15
CA ILE A 36 9.98 8.35 4.07
C ILE A 36 10.79 8.71 2.83
N ARG A 37 11.60 7.76 2.36
CA ARG A 37 12.36 7.94 1.12
C ARG A 37 11.55 7.42 -0.07
N ILE A 38 11.54 8.21 -1.16
CA ILE A 38 10.83 7.86 -2.37
C ILE A 38 11.78 7.94 -3.57
N ARG A 39 11.76 6.94 -4.42
CA ARG A 39 12.33 6.97 -5.76
C ARG A 39 11.20 7.14 -6.77
N VAL A 40 11.33 8.07 -7.68
CA VAL A 40 10.32 8.38 -8.70
C VAL A 40 10.91 8.15 -10.07
N GLY A 41 10.15 7.51 -10.94
CA GLY A 41 10.61 7.16 -12.28
C GLY A 41 9.51 6.49 -13.10
N ARG A 42 9.92 5.67 -14.06
CA ARG A 42 9.00 4.95 -14.94
C ARG A 42 9.35 3.47 -15.03
N TRP A 43 8.33 2.62 -15.12
CA TRP A 43 8.54 1.25 -15.52
C TRP A 43 8.87 1.14 -17.00
N LYS A 44 9.84 0.32 -17.36
CA LYS A 44 10.24 0.02 -18.76
C LYS A 44 9.31 -1.01 -19.40
N ILE A 45 8.02 -0.79 -19.29
CA ILE A 45 6.97 -1.61 -19.88
C ILE A 45 6.11 -0.78 -20.83
N LYS A 46 5.24 -1.42 -21.59
CA LYS A 46 4.31 -0.74 -22.49
C LYS A 46 3.49 0.32 -21.71
N GLY A 47 3.50 1.56 -22.20
CA GLY A 47 2.82 2.69 -21.57
C GLY A 47 3.69 3.47 -20.59
N SER A 48 4.87 3.00 -20.24
CA SER A 48 5.85 3.67 -19.36
C SER A 48 5.20 4.41 -18.19
N PRO A 49 4.43 3.73 -17.33
CA PRO A 49 3.69 4.38 -16.25
C PRO A 49 4.65 5.05 -15.26
N LEU A 50 4.19 6.16 -14.69
CA LEU A 50 4.86 6.80 -13.57
C LEU A 50 4.79 5.88 -12.35
N VAL A 51 5.93 5.74 -11.68
CA VAL A 51 6.09 4.86 -10.50
C VAL A 51 6.76 5.61 -9.37
N MET A 52 6.29 5.36 -8.17
CA MET A 52 6.91 5.76 -6.91
C MET A 52 7.30 4.50 -6.13
N LEU A 53 8.58 4.28 -5.93
CA LEU A 53 9.09 3.21 -5.06
C LEU A 53 9.34 3.81 -3.69
N VAL A 54 8.69 3.22 -2.68
CA VAL A 54 8.68 3.73 -1.30
C VAL A 54 9.58 2.88 -0.42
N ASP A 55 10.62 3.48 0.12
CA ASP A 55 11.44 2.90 1.19
C ASP A 55 10.81 3.29 2.54
N PHE A 56 10.28 2.30 3.21
CA PHE A 56 9.60 2.43 4.51
C PHE A 56 10.47 1.97 5.69
N SER A 57 11.73 1.66 5.46
CA SER A 57 12.66 1.15 6.49
C SER A 57 12.78 2.05 7.72
N SER A 58 12.65 3.37 7.53
CA SER A 58 12.64 4.36 8.62
C SER A 58 11.44 4.24 9.57
N LEU A 59 10.37 3.56 9.16
CA LEU A 59 9.22 3.30 10.02
C LEU A 59 9.40 2.09 10.93
N ILE A 60 10.37 1.22 10.66
CA ILE A 60 10.62 0.01 11.46
C ILE A 60 10.83 0.32 12.96
N PRO A 61 11.64 1.31 13.35
CA PRO A 61 11.78 1.66 14.76
C PRO A 61 10.50 2.18 15.43
N ARG A 62 9.53 2.64 14.61
CA ARG A 62 8.25 3.19 15.07
C ARG A 62 7.07 2.22 14.86
N LYS A 63 7.36 0.96 14.56
CA LYS A 63 6.32 -0.03 14.24
C LYS A 63 5.27 -0.15 15.33
N ASP A 64 5.67 -0.20 16.59
CA ASP A 64 4.74 -0.38 17.71
C ASP A 64 3.81 0.83 17.88
N GLU A 65 4.29 2.05 17.63
CA GLU A 65 3.47 3.26 17.59
C GLU A 65 2.43 3.19 16.47
N ILE A 66 2.83 2.76 15.27
CA ILE A 66 1.94 2.66 14.10
C ILE A 66 0.89 1.58 14.33
N LEU A 67 1.29 0.42 14.84
CA LEU A 67 0.38 -0.69 15.13
C LEU A 67 -0.61 -0.34 16.24
N ALA A 68 -0.15 0.36 17.30
CA ALA A 68 -1.02 0.85 18.36
C ALA A 68 -2.09 1.83 17.81
N LYS A 69 -1.71 2.71 16.88
CA LYS A 69 -2.68 3.60 16.23
C LYS A 69 -3.73 2.87 15.39
N LEU A 70 -3.37 1.77 14.73
CA LEU A 70 -4.33 0.94 14.01
C LEU A 70 -5.34 0.29 14.98
N TRP A 71 -4.90 -0.07 16.17
CA TRP A 71 -5.80 -0.56 17.22
C TRP A 71 -6.70 0.56 17.77
N GLU A 72 -6.12 1.70 18.13
CA GLU A 72 -6.86 2.84 18.68
C GLU A 72 -7.94 3.36 17.72
N ASP A 73 -7.60 3.50 16.45
CA ASP A 73 -8.49 4.08 15.44
C ASP A 73 -9.49 3.08 14.85
N TYR A 74 -9.12 1.79 14.76
CA TYR A 74 -9.89 0.80 13.97
C TYR A 74 -10.07 -0.56 14.66
N HIS A 75 -9.53 -0.75 15.85
CA HIS A 75 -9.52 -2.03 16.57
C HIS A 75 -8.88 -3.19 15.78
N VAL A 76 -7.90 -2.85 14.92
CA VAL A 76 -7.12 -3.85 14.19
C VAL A 76 -6.04 -4.37 15.12
N ASP A 77 -6.17 -5.63 15.59
CA ASP A 77 -5.15 -6.29 16.41
C ASP A 77 -3.93 -6.63 15.56
N SER A 78 -2.88 -5.84 15.73
CA SER A 78 -1.66 -5.90 14.94
C SER A 78 -0.39 -6.08 15.80
N LEU A 79 -0.48 -5.83 17.11
CA LEU A 79 0.69 -5.83 18.00
C LEU A 79 1.31 -7.23 18.16
N SER A 80 0.52 -8.27 18.01
CA SER A 80 0.97 -9.67 18.04
C SER A 80 1.47 -10.20 16.69
N GLY A 81 1.39 -9.38 15.64
CA GLY A 81 1.78 -9.75 14.28
C GLY A 81 3.25 -10.16 14.16
N GLN A 82 3.52 -11.15 13.32
CA GLN A 82 4.87 -11.53 12.94
C GLN A 82 5.40 -10.60 11.83
N TRP A 83 6.67 -10.72 11.48
CA TRP A 83 7.32 -9.83 10.52
C TRP A 83 6.66 -9.85 9.13
N ASP A 84 6.21 -10.99 8.68
CA ASP A 84 5.48 -11.20 7.42
C ASP A 84 4.15 -10.41 7.34
N TYR A 85 3.59 -10.06 8.50
CA TYR A 85 2.44 -9.16 8.63
C TYR A 85 2.88 -7.70 8.84
N ILE A 86 3.85 -7.46 9.71
CA ILE A 86 4.28 -6.11 10.11
C ILE A 86 4.87 -5.35 8.92
N GLU A 87 5.74 -5.99 8.15
CA GLU A 87 6.41 -5.35 7.01
C GLU A 87 5.41 -4.80 5.96
N PRO A 88 4.44 -5.58 5.46
CA PRO A 88 3.42 -5.04 4.55
C PRO A 88 2.56 -3.93 5.17
N VAL A 89 2.25 -4.00 6.46
CA VAL A 89 1.49 -2.95 7.15
C VAL A 89 2.27 -1.63 7.17
N LEU A 90 3.57 -1.68 7.47
CA LEU A 90 4.44 -0.50 7.43
C LEU A 90 4.54 0.09 6.01
N PHE A 91 4.69 -0.77 5.00
CA PHE A 91 4.63 -0.32 3.61
C PHE A 91 3.30 0.36 3.29
N GLY A 92 2.17 -0.27 3.63
CA GLY A 92 0.84 0.31 3.41
C GLY A 92 0.69 1.67 4.07
N TYR A 93 1.13 1.79 5.32
CA TYR A 93 1.11 3.06 6.08
C TYR A 93 1.95 4.14 5.38
N ALA A 94 3.18 3.80 4.96
CA ALA A 94 4.05 4.70 4.21
C ALA A 94 3.43 5.13 2.87
N ALA A 95 2.83 4.19 2.13
CA ALA A 95 2.15 4.49 0.87
C ALA A 95 0.97 5.45 1.09
N GLY A 96 0.18 5.25 2.14
CA GLY A 96 -0.89 6.18 2.53
C GLY A 96 -0.37 7.58 2.82
N THR A 97 0.75 7.70 3.55
CA THR A 97 1.41 8.98 3.84
C THR A 97 1.86 9.68 2.56
N VAL A 98 2.50 8.92 1.65
CA VAL A 98 2.97 9.43 0.34
C VAL A 98 1.79 9.93 -0.50
N ILE A 99 0.70 9.18 -0.58
CA ILE A 99 -0.50 9.57 -1.34
C ILE A 99 -1.11 10.85 -0.75
N ALA A 100 -1.30 10.92 0.56
CA ALA A 100 -1.85 12.10 1.22
C ALA A 100 -0.99 13.35 0.95
N SER A 101 0.34 13.21 1.09
CA SER A 101 1.29 14.28 0.78
C SER A 101 1.25 14.68 -0.69
N TYR A 102 1.20 13.73 -1.62
CA TYR A 102 1.12 14.02 -3.05
C TYR A 102 -0.16 14.80 -3.39
N VAL A 103 -1.30 14.32 -2.93
CA VAL A 103 -2.60 14.97 -3.22
C VAL A 103 -2.64 16.38 -2.65
N LYS A 104 -2.14 16.57 -1.42
CA LYS A 104 -2.07 17.89 -0.79
C LYS A 104 -1.20 18.90 -1.58
N ASN A 105 -0.13 18.43 -2.23
CA ASN A 105 0.84 19.31 -2.90
C ASN A 105 0.53 19.53 -4.40
N PHE A 106 -0.13 18.60 -5.07
CA PHE A 106 -0.27 18.60 -6.53
C PHE A 106 -1.69 18.58 -7.04
N CYS A 107 -2.68 18.23 -6.21
CA CYS A 107 -4.06 18.17 -6.65
C CYS A 107 -4.85 19.38 -6.16
N THR A 108 -5.72 19.88 -7.01
CA THR A 108 -6.67 20.95 -6.68
C THR A 108 -7.92 20.38 -6.00
N SER A 109 -8.71 21.24 -5.36
CA SER A 109 -9.98 20.82 -4.73
C SER A 109 -11.03 20.31 -5.72
N THR A 110 -10.86 20.58 -7.02
CA THR A 110 -11.77 20.12 -8.08
C THR A 110 -11.37 18.77 -8.67
N GLU A 111 -10.12 18.34 -8.47
CA GLU A 111 -9.64 17.04 -8.94
C GLU A 111 -10.14 15.92 -8.04
N LYS A 112 -10.63 14.85 -8.66
CA LYS A 112 -11.07 13.65 -7.94
C LYS A 112 -9.98 12.60 -8.00
N VAL A 113 -9.46 12.25 -6.83
CA VAL A 113 -8.40 11.25 -6.67
C VAL A 113 -8.97 9.99 -6.06
N VAL A 114 -8.61 8.86 -6.64
CA VAL A 114 -8.93 7.53 -6.11
C VAL A 114 -7.62 6.80 -5.83
N ALA A 115 -7.41 6.40 -4.60
CA ALA A 115 -6.33 5.50 -4.21
C ALA A 115 -6.85 4.06 -4.23
N HIS A 116 -6.27 3.22 -5.10
CA HIS A 116 -6.67 1.82 -5.25
C HIS A 116 -5.63 0.92 -4.62
N PHE A 117 -6.01 0.22 -3.57
CA PHE A 117 -5.16 -0.71 -2.83
C PHE A 117 -5.42 -2.14 -3.29
N HIS A 118 -4.35 -2.88 -3.52
CA HIS A 118 -4.39 -4.27 -3.94
C HIS A 118 -3.89 -5.16 -2.81
N GLU A 119 -4.71 -6.11 -2.40
CA GLU A 119 -4.45 -7.07 -1.33
C GLU A 119 -4.32 -6.47 0.07
N TRP A 120 -4.46 -7.31 1.07
CA TRP A 120 -4.33 -6.95 2.48
C TRP A 120 -2.98 -6.27 2.81
N MET A 121 -1.93 -6.63 2.08
CA MET A 121 -0.58 -6.07 2.23
C MET A 121 -0.50 -4.55 2.04
N ALA A 122 -1.46 -3.96 1.32
CA ALA A 122 -1.53 -2.51 1.14
C ALA A 122 -2.66 -1.85 1.95
N ALA A 123 -3.49 -2.64 2.64
CA ALA A 123 -4.72 -2.16 3.28
C ALA A 123 -4.50 -1.06 4.33
N ALA A 124 -3.39 -1.10 5.07
CA ALA A 124 -3.04 -0.07 6.05
C ALA A 124 -2.98 1.34 5.44
N GLY A 125 -2.63 1.47 4.15
CA GLY A 125 -2.65 2.73 3.43
C GLY A 125 -4.07 3.29 3.25
N GLY A 126 -5.04 2.42 3.00
CA GLY A 126 -6.46 2.81 2.95
C GLY A 126 -6.96 3.30 4.31
N LEU A 127 -6.59 2.62 5.39
CA LEU A 127 -6.92 3.05 6.76
C LEU A 127 -6.25 4.39 7.09
N TYR A 128 -4.98 4.56 6.71
CA TYR A 128 -4.29 5.84 6.86
C TYR A 128 -5.03 6.98 6.16
N LEU A 129 -5.39 6.80 4.88
CA LEU A 129 -6.10 7.83 4.12
C LEU A 129 -7.46 8.16 4.72
N ARG A 130 -8.19 7.16 5.18
CA ARG A 130 -9.48 7.36 5.83
C ARG A 130 -9.36 8.27 7.07
N ARG A 131 -8.26 8.20 7.79
CA ARG A 131 -8.00 8.99 9.00
C ARG A 131 -7.45 10.39 8.68
N TYR A 132 -6.45 10.46 7.81
CA TYR A 132 -5.64 11.67 7.63
C TYR A 132 -5.89 12.41 6.31
N ALA A 133 -6.52 11.77 5.34
CA ALA A 133 -6.87 12.38 4.04
C ALA A 133 -8.23 11.88 3.52
N PRO A 134 -9.33 12.10 4.28
CA PRO A 134 -10.65 11.55 3.95
C PRO A 134 -11.25 12.10 2.64
N TYR A 135 -10.63 13.11 2.07
CA TYR A 135 -10.99 13.67 0.76
C TYR A 135 -10.46 12.82 -0.42
N VAL A 136 -9.59 11.86 -0.16
CA VAL A 136 -9.12 10.88 -1.15
C VAL A 136 -10.07 9.68 -1.12
N ALA A 137 -10.73 9.41 -2.25
CA ALA A 137 -11.55 8.20 -2.36
C ALA A 137 -10.64 6.96 -2.35
N THR A 138 -11.09 5.89 -1.69
CA THR A 138 -10.35 4.64 -1.62
C THR A 138 -11.10 3.51 -2.26
N ALA A 139 -10.42 2.67 -3.04
CA ALA A 139 -10.88 1.39 -3.54
C ALA A 139 -9.97 0.29 -3.05
N PHE A 140 -10.52 -0.88 -2.79
CA PHE A 140 -9.77 -2.04 -2.32
C PHE A 140 -10.14 -3.27 -3.14
N THR A 141 -9.13 -4.00 -3.62
CA THR A 141 -9.32 -5.26 -4.35
C THR A 141 -8.52 -6.37 -3.69
N THR A 142 -9.19 -7.42 -3.30
CA THR A 142 -8.55 -8.68 -2.89
C THR A 142 -8.56 -9.64 -4.06
N HIS A 143 -7.39 -10.19 -4.41
CA HIS A 143 -7.22 -11.13 -5.52
C HIS A 143 -7.26 -12.58 -5.05
N ALA A 144 -6.96 -12.83 -3.77
CA ALA A 144 -6.96 -14.15 -3.19
C ALA A 144 -7.42 -14.10 -1.72
N THR A 145 -8.67 -14.48 -1.47
CA THR A 145 -9.19 -14.59 -0.11
C THR A 145 -8.72 -15.89 0.56
N VAL A 146 -8.69 -15.92 1.90
CA VAL A 146 -8.40 -17.15 2.65
C VAL A 146 -9.41 -18.23 2.28
N MET A 147 -10.70 -17.90 2.27
CA MET A 147 -11.77 -18.84 1.86
C MET A 147 -11.53 -19.38 0.44
N GLY A 148 -11.24 -18.52 -0.53
CA GLY A 148 -10.97 -18.95 -1.90
C GLY A 148 -9.76 -19.88 -1.99
N ARG A 149 -8.71 -19.63 -1.19
CA ARG A 149 -7.54 -20.50 -1.10
C ARG A 149 -7.86 -21.85 -0.48
N CYS A 150 -8.67 -21.90 0.58
CA CYS A 150 -9.12 -23.13 1.20
C CYS A 150 -9.94 -23.98 0.23
N ILE A 151 -10.90 -23.39 -0.46
CA ILE A 151 -11.73 -24.07 -1.48
C ILE A 151 -10.85 -24.62 -2.59
N ALA A 152 -9.99 -23.79 -3.19
CA ALA A 152 -9.11 -24.21 -4.27
C ALA A 152 -8.07 -25.24 -3.84
N GLY A 153 -7.47 -25.07 -2.67
CA GLY A 153 -6.47 -26.00 -2.11
C GLY A 153 -7.04 -27.38 -1.83
N ASN A 154 -8.30 -27.44 -1.39
CA ASN A 154 -9.02 -28.70 -1.19
C ASN A 154 -9.70 -29.23 -2.47
N ARG A 155 -9.48 -28.61 -3.62
CA ARG A 155 -10.03 -29.00 -4.93
C ARG A 155 -11.57 -29.03 -4.93
N LEU A 156 -12.21 -28.19 -4.14
CA LEU A 156 -13.66 -28.08 -4.09
C LEU A 156 -14.16 -27.24 -5.28
N PRO A 157 -15.37 -27.56 -5.82
CA PRO A 157 -15.90 -26.89 -7.02
C PRO A 157 -16.47 -25.51 -6.66
N LEU A 158 -15.62 -24.49 -6.61
CA LEU A 158 -15.97 -23.12 -6.21
C LEU A 158 -17.20 -22.57 -6.95
N TYR A 159 -17.14 -22.58 -8.29
CA TYR A 159 -18.18 -21.90 -9.09
C TYR A 159 -19.53 -22.63 -9.11
N ASN A 160 -19.50 -23.95 -8.99
CA ASN A 160 -20.72 -24.75 -9.02
C ASN A 160 -21.43 -24.79 -7.66
N ASP A 161 -20.68 -24.62 -6.59
CA ASP A 161 -21.16 -24.82 -5.22
C ASP A 161 -21.01 -23.58 -4.34
N LEU A 162 -20.77 -22.39 -4.95
CA LEU A 162 -20.50 -21.16 -4.20
C LEU A 162 -21.54 -20.86 -3.10
N SER A 163 -22.83 -21.13 -3.38
CA SER A 163 -23.92 -20.91 -2.42
C SER A 163 -23.95 -21.91 -1.26
N LYS A 164 -23.18 -23.00 -1.33
CA LYS A 164 -23.15 -24.05 -0.33
C LYS A 164 -22.00 -23.87 0.68
N PHE A 165 -21.05 -22.97 0.38
CA PHE A 165 -19.93 -22.73 1.26
C PHE A 165 -20.33 -21.83 2.44
N ASN A 166 -19.99 -22.28 3.63
CA ASN A 166 -20.11 -21.51 4.85
C ASN A 166 -18.71 -21.25 5.40
N ALA A 167 -18.42 -19.99 5.72
CA ALA A 167 -17.10 -19.57 6.22
C ALA A 167 -16.72 -20.27 7.54
N ASP A 168 -17.72 -20.64 8.34
CA ASP A 168 -17.51 -21.29 9.64
C ASP A 168 -17.19 -22.80 9.51
N GLU A 169 -17.31 -23.36 8.31
CA GLU A 169 -17.11 -24.79 8.02
C GLU A 169 -15.84 -25.06 7.18
N LEU A 170 -15.11 -24.00 6.80
CA LEU A 170 -13.88 -24.04 6.01
C LEU A 170 -12.68 -23.72 6.88
#